data_9ca3990592469e1251480f0fafedc184
#
_entry.id   9ca3990592469e1251480f0fafedc184
#
_cell.length_a   1.000
_cell.length_b   1.000
_cell.length_c   1.000
_cell.angle_alpha   90.00
_cell.angle_beta   90.00
_cell.angle_gamma   90.00
#
_symmetry.space_group_name_H-M   'P 1'
#
loop_
_entity.id
_entity.type
_entity.pdbx_description
1 polymer ?
#
loop_
_entity_poly.entity_id
_entity_poly.type
_entity_poly.pdbx_seq_one_letter_code
_entity_poly.pdbx_strand_id
1 'polypeptide(L)'
;NILETITEICTLLDGPVSAEVTATDFETMLTEGRKLAAIAPNVTVKVPLTEAGLRTCRALADSGTKVNVTLCFTAGQALLAAKAGASFISPFVGRLDDIGKDGMGLIEDICTIYSNFDFDTKVLVASVRSTQHVVDAALIGADVVTLPPKILTSLYKHPLTDIGLDAFMADWKQTGQSIL
;
A
#
# COMPACT_ATOMS: atom_id res chain seq x y z
N ASN A 1 -17.41 7.40 -14.13
CA ASN A 1 -16.33 8.38 -14.28
C ASN A 1 -15.34 8.21 -13.13
N ILE A 2 -14.02 8.15 -13.42
CA ILE A 2 -12.98 7.86 -12.41
C ILE A 2 -12.98 8.90 -11.26
N LEU A 3 -13.22 10.16 -11.56
CA LEU A 3 -13.24 11.21 -10.53
C LEU A 3 -14.43 11.05 -9.57
N GLU A 4 -15.60 10.66 -10.09
CA GLU A 4 -16.78 10.35 -9.28
C GLU A 4 -16.52 9.13 -8.39
N THR A 5 -15.91 8.08 -8.94
CA THR A 5 -15.55 6.88 -8.17
C THR A 5 -14.58 7.21 -7.03
N ILE A 6 -13.54 8.04 -7.30
CA ILE A 6 -12.61 8.47 -6.26
C ILE A 6 -13.35 9.27 -5.18
N THR A 7 -14.24 10.19 -5.58
CA THR A 7 -15.05 10.97 -4.64
C THR A 7 -15.89 10.06 -3.74
N GLU A 8 -16.59 9.09 -4.33
CA GLU A 8 -17.41 8.12 -3.60
C GLU A 8 -16.56 7.31 -2.59
N ILE A 9 -15.40 6.78 -3.02
CA ILE A 9 -14.50 6.05 -2.12
C ILE A 9 -14.03 6.94 -0.96
N CYS A 10 -13.68 8.20 -1.24
CA CYS A 10 -13.24 9.14 -0.22
C CYS A 10 -14.33 9.49 0.80
N THR A 11 -15.61 9.37 0.46
CA THR A 11 -16.72 9.54 1.43
C THR A 11 -16.96 8.32 2.30
N LEU A 12 -16.55 7.13 1.85
CA LEU A 12 -16.70 5.86 2.57
C LEU A 12 -15.55 5.58 3.55
N LEU A 13 -14.39 6.23 3.35
CA LEU A 13 -13.16 5.94 4.08
C LEU A 13 -12.58 7.22 4.68
N ASP A 14 -12.19 7.15 5.96
CA ASP A 14 -11.47 8.23 6.63
C ASP A 14 -9.95 8.21 6.33
N GLY A 15 -9.43 7.06 5.93
CA GLY A 15 -8.02 6.85 5.63
C GLY A 15 -7.57 7.39 4.26
N PRO A 16 -6.25 7.45 4.00
CA PRO A 16 -5.70 7.91 2.73
C PRO A 16 -6.18 7.05 1.54
N VAL A 17 -6.64 7.71 0.48
CA VAL A 17 -7.07 7.09 -0.79
C VAL A 17 -6.10 7.48 -1.89
N SER A 18 -5.36 6.50 -2.45
CA SER A 18 -4.41 6.76 -3.54
C SER A 18 -5.14 6.96 -4.87
N ALA A 19 -4.88 8.12 -5.52
CA ALA A 19 -5.37 8.43 -6.86
C ALA A 19 -4.17 8.71 -7.78
N GLU A 20 -4.01 7.90 -8.83
CA GLU A 20 -2.82 7.90 -9.68
C GLU A 20 -2.96 8.84 -10.88
N VAL A 21 -1.93 9.63 -11.15
CA VAL A 21 -1.80 10.44 -12.35
C VAL A 21 -1.53 9.56 -13.58
N THR A 22 -1.80 10.07 -14.77
CA THR A 22 -1.58 9.35 -16.04
C THR A 22 -0.49 9.98 -16.89
N ALA A 23 -0.18 11.24 -16.66
CA ALA A 23 0.87 11.98 -17.36
C ALA A 23 2.27 11.45 -17.05
N THR A 24 3.19 11.63 -18.01
CA THR A 24 4.59 11.22 -17.89
C THR A 24 5.57 12.38 -17.84
N ASP A 25 5.15 13.59 -18.22
CA ASP A 25 5.92 14.83 -18.09
C ASP A 25 5.56 15.61 -16.81
N PHE A 26 6.47 16.43 -16.32
CA PHE A 26 6.32 17.13 -15.05
C PHE A 26 5.12 18.09 -15.01
N GLU A 27 4.95 18.94 -16.04
CA GLU A 27 3.94 20.01 -16.02
C GLU A 27 2.52 19.45 -16.04
N THR A 28 2.28 18.47 -16.92
CA THR A 28 0.99 17.80 -16.99
C THR A 28 0.72 16.96 -15.74
N MET A 29 1.73 16.23 -15.26
CA MET A 29 1.64 15.41 -14.04
C MET A 29 1.30 16.25 -12.80
N LEU A 30 1.93 17.43 -12.63
CA LEU A 30 1.65 18.34 -11.54
C LEU A 30 0.22 18.90 -11.63
N THR A 31 -0.24 19.19 -12.83
CA THR A 31 -1.61 19.69 -13.08
C THR A 31 -2.65 18.62 -12.73
N GLU A 32 -2.45 17.37 -13.20
CA GLU A 32 -3.30 16.24 -12.82
C GLU A 32 -3.28 16.00 -11.31
N GLY A 33 -2.09 16.03 -10.69
CA GLY A 33 -1.92 15.81 -9.25
C GLY A 33 -2.71 16.84 -8.42
N ARG A 34 -2.65 18.12 -8.77
CA ARG A 34 -3.44 19.18 -8.11
C ARG A 34 -4.94 18.97 -8.27
N LYS A 35 -5.37 18.53 -9.45
CA LYS A 35 -6.78 18.24 -9.72
C LYS A 35 -7.27 17.05 -8.87
N LEU A 36 -6.48 15.99 -8.76
CA LEU A 36 -6.80 14.84 -7.92
C LEU A 36 -6.83 15.22 -6.44
N ALA A 37 -5.85 15.97 -5.96
CA ALA A 37 -5.78 16.43 -4.57
C ALA A 37 -6.99 17.28 -4.17
N ALA A 38 -7.58 18.02 -5.11
CA ALA A 38 -8.74 18.87 -4.88
C ALA A 38 -10.07 18.09 -4.71
N ILE A 39 -10.10 16.79 -4.98
CA ILE A 39 -11.33 15.96 -4.87
C ILE A 39 -11.77 15.82 -3.41
N ALA A 40 -10.82 15.47 -2.52
CA ALA A 40 -11.11 15.29 -1.09
C ALA A 40 -9.82 15.40 -0.26
N PRO A 41 -9.90 15.78 1.03
CA PRO A 41 -8.72 15.98 1.88
C PRO A 41 -7.95 14.71 2.19
N ASN A 42 -8.55 13.54 2.03
CA ASN A 42 -7.91 12.24 2.22
C ASN A 42 -7.34 11.63 0.91
N VAL A 43 -7.39 12.35 -0.21
CA VAL A 43 -6.69 11.91 -1.42
C VAL A 43 -5.18 12.00 -1.22
N THR A 44 -4.51 10.91 -1.57
CA THR A 44 -3.05 10.82 -1.69
C THR A 44 -2.72 10.68 -3.17
N VAL A 45 -2.07 11.69 -3.75
CA VAL A 45 -1.72 11.67 -5.17
C VAL A 45 -0.63 10.64 -5.42
N LYS A 46 -0.87 9.73 -6.36
CA LYS A 46 0.08 8.67 -6.67
C LYS A 46 0.83 9.00 -7.96
N VAL A 47 2.16 9.00 -7.91
CA VAL A 47 3.04 9.36 -9.02
C VAL A 47 4.10 8.28 -9.25
N PRO A 48 4.52 8.03 -10.53
CA PRO A 48 5.55 7.03 -10.81
C PRO A 48 6.93 7.51 -10.34
N LEU A 49 7.82 6.56 -10.01
CA LEU A 49 9.19 6.84 -9.59
C LEU A 49 10.09 7.12 -10.82
N THR A 50 9.87 8.28 -11.42
CA THR A 50 10.66 8.87 -12.50
C THR A 50 11.21 10.22 -12.07
N GLU A 51 12.10 10.85 -12.84
CA GLU A 51 12.55 12.21 -12.57
C GLU A 51 11.36 13.18 -12.49
N ALA A 52 10.43 13.13 -13.48
CA ALA A 52 9.22 13.95 -13.48
C ALA A 52 8.34 13.65 -12.25
N GLY A 53 8.18 12.37 -11.88
CA GLY A 53 7.40 11.97 -10.71
C GLY A 53 8.01 12.44 -9.39
N LEU A 54 9.33 12.38 -9.22
CA LEU A 54 10.02 12.90 -8.02
C LEU A 54 9.91 14.44 -7.92
N ARG A 55 10.03 15.16 -9.04
CA ARG A 55 9.81 16.61 -9.09
C ARG A 55 8.36 16.96 -8.72
N THR A 56 7.40 16.20 -9.25
CA THR A 56 5.97 16.36 -8.93
C THR A 56 5.69 16.05 -7.46
N CYS A 57 6.30 14.98 -6.92
CA CYS A 57 6.21 14.65 -5.50
C CYS A 57 6.68 15.82 -4.64
N ARG A 58 7.84 16.39 -4.93
CA ARG A 58 8.37 17.53 -4.20
C ARG A 58 7.42 18.74 -4.24
N ALA A 59 6.95 19.12 -5.44
CA ALA A 59 6.08 20.28 -5.62
C ALA A 59 4.72 20.10 -4.91
N LEU A 60 4.15 18.91 -4.91
CA LEU A 60 2.91 18.58 -4.20
C LEU A 60 3.13 18.53 -2.67
N ALA A 61 4.21 17.90 -2.21
CA ALA A 61 4.54 17.83 -0.79
C ALA A 61 4.77 19.23 -0.19
N ASP A 62 5.47 20.12 -0.89
CA ASP A 62 5.68 21.52 -0.47
C ASP A 62 4.37 22.30 -0.35
N SER A 63 3.31 21.91 -1.06
CA SER A 63 1.96 22.46 -0.93
C SER A 63 1.08 21.76 0.11
N GLY A 64 1.62 20.79 0.87
CA GLY A 64 0.90 20.05 1.90
C GLY A 64 0.07 18.85 1.37
N THR A 65 0.20 18.51 0.08
CA THR A 65 -0.49 17.36 -0.51
C THR A 65 0.26 16.07 -0.20
N LYS A 66 -0.44 15.05 0.30
CA LYS A 66 0.14 13.71 0.49
C LYS A 66 0.44 13.06 -0.86
N VAL A 67 1.61 12.45 -0.97
CA VAL A 67 2.05 11.78 -2.21
C VAL A 67 2.49 10.35 -1.93
N ASN A 68 2.05 9.43 -2.80
CA ASN A 68 2.48 8.04 -2.86
C ASN A 68 3.34 7.85 -4.11
N VAL A 69 4.65 7.62 -3.93
CA VAL A 69 5.56 7.35 -5.05
C VAL A 69 5.55 5.86 -5.35
N THR A 70 5.18 5.49 -6.58
CA THR A 70 4.95 4.09 -6.99
C THR A 70 5.97 3.61 -8.02
N LEU A 71 5.90 2.32 -8.36
CA LEU A 71 6.84 1.64 -9.28
C LEU A 71 8.27 1.70 -8.75
N CYS A 72 8.43 1.43 -7.47
CA CYS A 72 9.72 1.34 -6.80
C CYS A 72 10.24 -0.11 -6.83
N PHE A 73 11.50 -0.28 -7.26
CA PHE A 73 12.16 -1.58 -7.43
C PHE A 73 13.56 -1.65 -6.81
N THR A 74 14.04 -0.56 -6.21
CA THR A 74 15.34 -0.50 -5.52
C THR A 74 15.30 0.38 -4.28
N ALA A 75 16.14 0.10 -3.30
CA ALA A 75 16.27 0.92 -2.09
C ALA A 75 16.77 2.33 -2.38
N GLY A 76 17.62 2.50 -3.41
CA GLY A 76 18.07 3.83 -3.86
C GLY A 76 16.92 4.68 -4.41
N GLN A 77 15.99 4.08 -5.15
CA GLN A 77 14.76 4.75 -5.58
C GLN A 77 13.91 5.19 -4.38
N ALA A 78 13.74 4.32 -3.40
CA ALA A 78 12.99 4.62 -2.18
C ALA A 78 13.61 5.79 -1.39
N LEU A 79 14.95 5.82 -1.28
CA LEU A 79 15.68 6.92 -0.66
C LEU A 79 15.40 8.27 -1.35
N LEU A 80 15.39 8.30 -2.69
CA LEU A 80 15.05 9.51 -3.45
C LEU A 80 13.62 9.97 -3.20
N ALA A 81 12.65 9.03 -3.11
CA ALA A 81 11.26 9.34 -2.82
C ALA A 81 11.09 9.99 -1.42
N ALA A 82 11.76 9.44 -0.41
CA ALA A 82 11.78 10.02 0.94
C ALA A 82 12.36 11.45 0.94
N LYS A 83 13.49 11.66 0.25
CA LYS A 83 14.10 12.99 0.09
C LYS A 83 13.23 13.96 -0.69
N ALA A 84 12.38 13.49 -1.59
CA ALA A 84 11.40 14.30 -2.30
C ALA A 84 10.17 14.66 -1.44
N GLY A 85 10.05 14.12 -0.22
CA GLY A 85 8.93 14.40 0.70
C GLY A 85 7.71 13.50 0.50
N ALA A 86 7.89 12.30 -0.07
CA ALA A 86 6.82 11.33 -0.22
C ALA A 86 6.19 10.97 1.13
N SER A 87 4.86 10.92 1.19
CA SER A 87 4.13 10.39 2.35
C SER A 87 4.16 8.87 2.38
N PHE A 88 4.15 8.25 1.19
CA PHE A 88 4.24 6.80 0.99
C PHE A 88 5.21 6.46 -0.14
N ILE A 89 5.90 5.33 0.01
CA ILE A 89 6.63 4.65 -1.05
C ILE A 89 5.98 3.30 -1.33
N SER A 90 5.76 2.96 -2.59
CA SER A 90 5.15 1.68 -2.99
C SER A 90 6.14 0.79 -3.74
N PRO A 91 6.98 0.00 -3.06
CA PRO A 91 7.83 -1.01 -3.68
C PRO A 91 6.99 -2.22 -4.13
N PHE A 92 7.34 -2.78 -5.31
CA PHE A 92 6.56 -3.83 -5.98
C PHE A 92 7.21 -5.19 -5.80
N VAL A 93 6.92 -5.87 -4.69
CA VAL A 93 7.54 -7.15 -4.33
C VAL A 93 7.24 -8.26 -5.36
N GLY A 94 5.98 -8.48 -5.70
CA GLY A 94 5.61 -9.56 -6.60
C GLY A 94 6.19 -9.44 -8.02
N ARG A 95 6.43 -8.22 -8.52
CA ARG A 95 7.11 -8.03 -9.82
C ARG A 95 8.60 -8.33 -9.75
N LEU A 96 9.24 -8.15 -8.59
CA LEU A 96 10.62 -8.60 -8.38
C LEU A 96 10.70 -10.11 -8.34
N ASP A 97 9.77 -10.76 -7.64
CA ASP A 97 9.69 -12.23 -7.60
C ASP A 97 9.47 -12.83 -9.01
N ASP A 98 8.65 -12.18 -9.85
CA ASP A 98 8.41 -12.60 -11.25
C ASP A 98 9.71 -12.71 -12.08
N ILE A 99 10.76 -11.95 -11.70
CA ILE A 99 12.08 -11.98 -12.35
C ILE A 99 13.16 -12.66 -11.50
N GLY A 100 12.75 -13.43 -10.49
CA GLY A 100 13.65 -14.21 -9.65
C GLY A 100 14.50 -13.37 -8.68
N LYS A 101 14.05 -12.16 -8.32
CA LYS A 101 14.66 -11.33 -7.28
C LYS A 101 13.84 -11.41 -6.00
N ASP A 102 14.51 -11.22 -4.86
CA ASP A 102 13.87 -11.18 -3.54
C ASP A 102 13.14 -9.85 -3.34
N GLY A 103 11.81 -9.87 -3.50
CA GLY A 103 10.97 -8.70 -3.29
C GLY A 103 10.88 -8.27 -1.83
N MET A 104 10.88 -9.23 -0.89
CA MET A 104 10.78 -8.92 0.55
C MET A 104 12.10 -8.41 1.12
N GLY A 105 13.25 -8.85 0.61
CA GLY A 105 14.55 -8.27 0.93
C GLY A 105 14.64 -6.77 0.58
N LEU A 106 13.99 -6.34 -0.51
CA LEU A 106 13.86 -4.91 -0.82
C LEU A 106 13.09 -4.15 0.28
N ILE A 107 12.03 -4.72 0.83
CA ILE A 107 11.25 -4.09 1.91
C ILE A 107 12.10 -3.94 3.17
N GLU A 108 12.86 -4.98 3.53
CA GLU A 108 13.78 -4.96 4.68
C GLU A 108 14.82 -3.85 4.53
N ASP A 109 15.46 -3.74 3.36
CA ASP A 109 16.42 -2.67 3.06
C ASP A 109 15.80 -1.28 3.20
N ILE A 110 14.60 -1.07 2.65
CA ILE A 110 13.91 0.24 2.71
C ILE A 110 13.55 0.59 4.16
N CYS A 111 12.95 -0.33 4.91
CA CYS A 111 12.58 -0.11 6.31
C CYS A 111 13.82 0.21 7.16
N THR A 112 14.93 -0.52 6.93
CA THR A 112 16.22 -0.25 7.61
C THR A 112 16.74 1.14 7.29
N ILE A 113 16.77 1.54 6.01
CA ILE A 113 17.24 2.88 5.60
C ILE A 113 16.35 3.96 6.21
N TYR A 114 15.02 3.79 6.16
CA TYR A 114 14.11 4.80 6.68
C TYR A 114 14.22 4.96 8.19
N SER A 115 14.40 3.86 8.92
CA SER A 115 14.68 3.88 10.36
C SER A 115 16.01 4.54 10.70
N ASN A 116 17.09 4.28 9.93
CA ASN A 116 18.41 4.85 10.17
C ASN A 116 18.46 6.38 10.05
N PHE A 117 17.57 6.97 9.29
CA PHE A 117 17.55 8.41 9.00
C PHE A 117 16.26 9.11 9.48
N ASP A 118 15.42 8.42 10.26
CA ASP A 118 14.13 8.93 10.80
C ASP A 118 13.26 9.56 9.70
N PHE A 119 13.09 8.87 8.56
CA PHE A 119 12.19 9.33 7.52
C PHE A 119 10.72 9.08 7.90
N ASP A 120 9.87 10.11 7.75
CA ASP A 120 8.42 10.00 7.99
C ASP A 120 7.67 9.25 6.88
N THR A 121 8.33 8.97 5.75
CA THR A 121 7.73 8.27 4.61
C THR A 121 7.34 6.85 4.99
N LYS A 122 6.06 6.50 4.79
CA LYS A 122 5.50 5.18 5.08
C LYS A 122 5.81 4.18 3.99
N VAL A 123 6.23 2.96 4.38
CA VAL A 123 6.49 1.86 3.45
C VAL A 123 5.18 1.12 3.17
N LEU A 124 4.68 1.24 1.92
CA LEU A 124 3.47 0.59 1.44
C LEU A 124 3.84 -0.55 0.49
N VAL A 125 3.86 -1.77 0.99
CA VAL A 125 4.21 -2.96 0.21
C VAL A 125 3.14 -3.21 -0.85
N ALA A 126 3.55 -3.18 -2.12
CA ALA A 126 2.67 -3.30 -3.27
C ALA A 126 2.97 -4.54 -4.12
N SER A 127 2.06 -4.87 -5.04
CA SER A 127 2.17 -6.08 -5.87
C SER A 127 2.21 -7.38 -5.05
N VAL A 128 1.47 -7.41 -3.93
CA VAL A 128 1.37 -8.57 -3.04
C VAL A 128 0.65 -9.74 -3.75
N ARG A 129 1.25 -10.93 -3.72
CA ARG A 129 0.77 -12.14 -4.42
C ARG A 129 0.35 -13.28 -3.49
N SER A 130 0.73 -13.22 -2.20
CA SER A 130 0.49 -14.30 -1.25
C SER A 130 0.19 -13.78 0.16
N THR A 131 -0.39 -14.63 1.00
CA THR A 131 -0.55 -14.36 2.44
C THR A 131 0.81 -14.27 3.13
N GLN A 132 1.84 -14.96 2.62
CA GLN A 132 3.18 -14.90 3.18
C GLN A 132 3.78 -13.49 3.01
N HIS A 133 3.62 -12.84 1.86
CA HIS A 133 4.06 -11.43 1.68
C HIS A 133 3.46 -10.50 2.74
N VAL A 134 2.20 -10.73 3.14
CA VAL A 134 1.54 -9.91 4.18
C VAL A 134 2.19 -10.15 5.55
N VAL A 135 2.46 -11.40 5.89
CA VAL A 135 3.11 -11.79 7.15
C VAL A 135 4.53 -11.26 7.21
N ASP A 136 5.30 -11.45 6.13
CA ASP A 136 6.70 -10.99 6.05
C ASP A 136 6.78 -9.46 6.12
N ALA A 137 5.88 -8.74 5.43
CA ALA A 137 5.78 -7.28 5.53
C ALA A 137 5.52 -6.81 6.98
N ALA A 138 4.62 -7.50 7.70
CA ALA A 138 4.33 -7.20 9.08
C ALA A 138 5.51 -7.50 10.02
N LEU A 139 6.25 -8.60 9.79
CA LEU A 139 7.44 -8.98 10.56
C LEU A 139 8.60 -8.00 10.36
N ILE A 140 8.78 -7.53 9.12
CA ILE A 140 9.80 -6.51 8.78
C ILE A 140 9.44 -5.14 9.38
N GLY A 141 8.17 -4.87 9.64
CA GLY A 141 7.70 -3.60 10.17
C GLY A 141 7.31 -2.58 9.09
N ALA A 142 6.92 -3.04 7.90
CA ALA A 142 6.32 -2.17 6.90
C ALA A 142 4.99 -1.58 7.40
N ASP A 143 4.70 -0.34 7.04
CA ASP A 143 3.56 0.41 7.59
C ASP A 143 2.21 -0.01 6.98
N VAL A 144 2.20 -0.36 5.69
CA VAL A 144 0.98 -0.62 4.91
C VAL A 144 1.23 -1.73 3.90
N VAL A 145 0.19 -2.51 3.62
CA VAL A 145 0.17 -3.40 2.45
C VAL A 145 -1.05 -3.09 1.58
N THR A 146 -0.87 -3.11 0.26
CA THR A 146 -1.97 -3.12 -0.70
C THR A 146 -2.03 -4.49 -1.36
N LEU A 147 -3.22 -5.09 -1.36
CA LEU A 147 -3.38 -6.47 -1.79
C LEU A 147 -4.74 -6.70 -2.47
N PRO A 148 -4.84 -7.67 -3.39
CA PRO A 148 -6.12 -8.06 -3.97
C PRO A 148 -7.07 -8.63 -2.90
N PRO A 149 -8.40 -8.42 -3.02
CA PRO A 149 -9.39 -8.95 -2.08
C PRO A 149 -9.26 -10.46 -1.84
N LYS A 150 -8.83 -11.21 -2.85
CA LYS A 150 -8.60 -12.67 -2.75
C LYS A 150 -7.53 -13.00 -1.70
N ILE A 151 -6.44 -12.22 -1.64
CA ILE A 151 -5.37 -12.44 -0.65
C ILE A 151 -5.89 -12.10 0.75
N LEU A 152 -6.63 -11.00 0.91
CA LEU A 152 -7.27 -10.65 2.19
C LEU A 152 -8.17 -11.78 2.69
N THR A 153 -9.04 -12.31 1.81
CA THR A 153 -9.92 -13.43 2.14
C THR A 153 -9.13 -14.69 2.54
N SER A 154 -7.96 -14.92 1.93
CA SER A 154 -7.14 -16.10 2.24
C SER A 154 -6.46 -16.02 3.61
N LEU A 155 -6.29 -14.83 4.21
CA LEU A 155 -5.64 -14.67 5.51
C LEU A 155 -6.40 -15.34 6.66
N TYR A 156 -7.73 -15.41 6.59
CA TYR A 156 -8.53 -16.04 7.63
C TYR A 156 -8.93 -17.49 7.32
N LYS A 157 -8.58 -18.04 6.16
CA LYS A 157 -8.88 -19.42 5.78
C LYS A 157 -7.79 -20.35 6.26
N HIS A 158 -8.15 -21.31 7.11
CA HIS A 158 -7.23 -22.34 7.55
C HIS A 158 -7.98 -23.67 7.79
N PRO A 159 -7.51 -24.81 7.25
CA PRO A 159 -8.20 -26.09 7.40
C PRO A 159 -8.44 -26.52 8.85
N LEU A 160 -7.48 -26.21 9.75
CA LEU A 160 -7.63 -26.53 11.17
C LEU A 160 -8.69 -25.68 11.87
N THR A 161 -8.97 -24.49 11.38
CA THR A 161 -10.07 -23.65 11.89
C THR A 161 -11.41 -24.31 11.56
N ASP A 162 -11.58 -24.78 10.33
CA ASP A 162 -12.80 -25.47 9.90
C ASP A 162 -13.03 -26.78 10.69
N ILE A 163 -11.98 -27.61 10.80
CA ILE A 163 -12.01 -28.84 11.59
C ILE A 163 -12.33 -28.55 13.07
N GLY A 164 -11.69 -27.53 13.65
CA GLY A 164 -11.92 -27.12 15.03
C GLY A 164 -13.36 -26.64 15.27
N LEU A 165 -13.90 -25.86 14.33
CA LEU A 165 -15.28 -25.40 14.41
C LEU A 165 -16.27 -26.57 14.35
N ASP A 166 -16.07 -27.51 13.43
CA ASP A 166 -16.92 -28.70 13.30
C ASP A 166 -16.90 -29.54 14.60
N ALA A 167 -15.72 -29.71 15.22
CA ALA A 167 -15.58 -30.41 16.50
C ALA A 167 -16.34 -29.65 17.62
N PHE A 168 -16.16 -28.34 17.74
CA PHE A 168 -16.88 -27.54 18.73
C PHE A 168 -18.39 -27.59 18.56
N MET A 169 -18.86 -27.55 17.32
CA MET A 169 -20.29 -27.65 17.04
C MET A 169 -20.86 -29.03 17.37
N ALA A 170 -20.08 -30.10 17.14
CA ALA A 170 -20.47 -31.46 17.52
C ALA A 170 -20.58 -31.62 19.05
N ASP A 171 -19.61 -31.11 19.79
CA ASP A 171 -19.60 -31.14 21.26
C ASP A 171 -20.75 -30.29 21.84
N TRP A 172 -20.96 -29.07 21.30
CA TRP A 172 -22.05 -28.19 21.73
C TRP A 172 -23.43 -28.87 21.56
N LYS A 173 -23.65 -29.52 20.41
CA LYS A 173 -24.90 -30.23 20.15
C LYS A 173 -25.18 -31.34 21.17
N GLN A 174 -24.14 -32.00 21.71
CA GLN A 174 -24.28 -33.04 22.74
C GLN A 174 -24.81 -32.49 24.06
N THR A 175 -24.57 -31.21 24.37
CA THR A 175 -25.02 -30.59 25.63
C THR A 175 -26.54 -30.36 25.66
N GLY A 176 -27.20 -30.35 24.50
CA GLY A 176 -28.63 -30.02 24.38
C GLY A 176 -28.98 -28.57 24.74
N GLN A 177 -28.01 -27.71 24.94
CA GLN A 177 -28.21 -26.29 25.32
C GLN A 177 -28.40 -25.39 24.10
N SER A 178 -28.98 -24.20 24.35
CA SER A 178 -29.08 -23.11 23.37
C SER A 178 -28.70 -21.79 24.02
N ILE A 179 -28.15 -20.87 23.24
CA ILE A 179 -27.90 -19.48 23.66
C ILE A 179 -29.09 -18.57 23.33
N LEU A 180 -29.94 -18.97 22.38
CA LEU A 180 -31.14 -18.25 21.92
C LEU A 180 -32.40 -18.87 22.47
#